data_f3e22254b7f90d551164b2387c76923a
#
_entry.id   f3e22254b7f90d551164b2387c76923a
#
_cell.length_a   1.000
_cell.length_b   1.000
_cell.length_c   1.000
_cell.angle_alpha   90.00
_cell.angle_beta   90.00
_cell.angle_gamma   90.00
#
_symmetry.space_group_name_H-M   'P 1'
#
loop_
_entity.id
_entity.type
_entity.pdbx_description
1 polymer ?
#
loop_
_entity_poly.entity_id
_entity_poly.type
_entity_poly.pdbx_seq_one_letter_code
_entity_poly.pdbx_strand_id
1 'polypeptide(L)'
;MQGHILLLIKSAQERVAGFLLEMAERITSTNEVELPMSRQDIANYLGLTIETVSRTLTILENNAAIAMPTSRRILLRNCAALRRLNA
;
A
#
# COMPACT_ATOMS: atom_id res chain seq x y z
N MET A 1 1.80 19.14 -17.51
CA MET A 1 1.40 17.83 -18.00
C MET A 1 2.16 16.70 -17.34
N GLN A 2 3.48 16.68 -17.45
CA GLN A 2 4.26 15.63 -16.81
C GLN A 2 4.14 15.65 -15.29
N GLY A 3 4.11 16.84 -14.70
CA GLY A 3 3.93 16.94 -13.25
C GLY A 3 2.62 16.37 -12.78
N HIS A 4 1.58 16.48 -13.58
CA HIS A 4 0.28 15.92 -13.27
C HIS A 4 0.32 14.39 -13.22
N ILE A 5 1.02 13.76 -14.15
CA ILE A 5 1.17 12.32 -14.17
C ILE A 5 1.98 11.84 -12.96
N LEU A 6 3.05 12.55 -12.64
CA LEU A 6 3.87 12.22 -11.47
C LEU A 6 3.07 12.33 -10.17
N LEU A 7 2.20 13.34 -10.07
CA LEU A 7 1.34 13.49 -8.91
C LEU A 7 0.37 12.33 -8.75
N LEU A 8 -0.18 11.84 -9.87
CA LEU A 8 -1.06 10.69 -9.82
C LEU A 8 -0.35 9.44 -9.33
N ILE A 9 0.86 9.19 -9.81
CA ILE A 9 1.65 8.05 -9.38
C ILE A 9 1.98 8.16 -7.88
N LYS A 10 2.46 9.32 -7.45
CA LYS A 10 2.74 9.58 -6.05
C LYS A 10 1.49 9.39 -5.19
N SER A 11 0.37 9.92 -5.66
CA SER A 11 -0.89 9.83 -4.93
C SER A 11 -1.31 8.38 -4.71
N ALA A 12 -1.12 7.51 -5.71
CA ALA A 12 -1.44 6.10 -5.56
C ALA A 12 -0.56 5.44 -4.50
N GLN A 13 0.75 5.69 -4.53
CA GLN A 13 1.66 5.14 -3.54
C GLN A 13 1.35 5.67 -2.13
N GLU A 14 1.05 6.95 -2.02
CA GLU A 14 0.68 7.56 -0.75
C GLU A 14 -0.59 6.92 -0.18
N ARG A 15 -1.59 6.72 -1.01
CA ARG A 15 -2.86 6.12 -0.58
C ARG A 15 -2.68 4.69 -0.12
N VAL A 16 -1.93 3.90 -0.87
CA VAL A 16 -1.69 2.51 -0.50
C VAL A 16 -0.85 2.43 0.76
N ALA A 17 0.22 3.22 0.86
CA ALA A 17 1.07 3.24 2.05
C ALA A 17 0.27 3.65 3.29
N GLY A 18 -0.54 4.71 3.17
CA GLY A 18 -1.38 5.16 4.27
C GLY A 18 -2.39 4.12 4.70
N PHE A 19 -2.99 3.44 3.73
CA PHE A 19 -3.94 2.36 4.01
C PHE A 19 -3.28 1.23 4.80
N LEU A 20 -2.09 0.80 4.39
CA LEU A 20 -1.38 -0.28 5.08
C LEU A 20 -1.00 0.12 6.50
N LEU A 21 -0.52 1.34 6.69
CA LEU A 21 -0.17 1.83 8.02
C LEU A 21 -1.39 1.90 8.92
N GLU A 22 -2.51 2.38 8.39
CA GLU A 22 -3.75 2.47 9.14
C GLU A 22 -4.25 1.09 9.55
N MET A 23 -4.20 0.12 8.63
CA MET A 23 -4.61 -1.24 8.95
C MET A 23 -3.73 -1.87 10.01
N ALA A 24 -2.43 -1.64 9.94
CA ALA A 24 -1.51 -2.18 10.94
C ALA A 24 -1.79 -1.62 12.33
N GLU A 25 -2.11 -0.34 12.42
CA GLU A 25 -2.45 0.29 13.70
C GLU A 25 -3.73 -0.26 14.30
N ARG A 26 -4.72 -0.54 13.46
CA ARG A 26 -6.02 -1.00 13.93
C ARG A 26 -6.03 -2.45 14.38
N ILE A 27 -5.28 -3.30 13.68
CA ILE A 27 -5.43 -4.73 13.86
C ILE A 27 -4.54 -5.28 14.95
N THR A 28 -3.27 -4.86 14.98
CA THR A 28 -2.33 -5.46 15.94
C THR A 28 -1.22 -4.50 16.29
N SER A 29 -0.45 -4.90 17.31
CA SER A 29 0.80 -4.26 17.65
C SER A 29 1.96 -4.76 16.78
N THR A 30 1.72 -5.71 15.90
CA THR A 30 2.75 -6.25 15.00
C THR A 30 2.69 -5.55 13.63
N ASN A 31 3.73 -5.74 12.84
CA ASN A 31 3.81 -5.16 11.50
C ASN A 31 3.23 -6.07 10.43
N GLU A 32 2.40 -7.03 10.83
CA GLU A 32 1.76 -7.94 9.91
C GLU A 32 0.29 -7.55 9.75
N VAL A 33 -0.13 -7.44 8.50
CA VAL A 33 -1.51 -7.11 8.16
C VAL A 33 -2.11 -8.26 7.37
N GLU A 34 -3.20 -8.82 7.88
CA GLU A 34 -4.00 -9.76 7.11
C GLU A 34 -5.16 -8.99 6.50
N LEU A 35 -5.24 -8.98 5.17
CA LEU A 35 -6.25 -8.21 4.47
C LEU A 35 -7.59 -8.93 4.51
N PRO A 36 -8.63 -8.33 5.11
CA PRO A 36 -9.97 -8.93 5.12
C PRO A 36 -10.70 -8.72 3.81
N MET A 37 -10.12 -8.01 2.87
CA MET A 37 -10.75 -7.61 1.62
C MET A 37 -9.87 -7.96 0.42
N SER A 38 -10.50 -8.04 -0.75
CA SER A 38 -9.80 -8.33 -1.99
C SER A 38 -9.08 -7.09 -2.52
N ARG A 39 -8.21 -7.29 -3.52
CA ARG A 39 -7.56 -6.17 -4.22
C ARG A 39 -8.58 -5.22 -4.84
N GLN A 40 -9.67 -5.76 -5.37
CA GLN A 40 -10.72 -4.93 -5.95
C GLN A 40 -11.37 -4.04 -4.89
N ASP A 41 -11.60 -4.58 -3.72
CA ASP A 41 -12.19 -3.81 -2.62
C ASP A 41 -11.24 -2.71 -2.15
N ILE A 42 -9.95 -3.00 -2.08
CA ILE A 42 -8.96 -1.98 -1.74
C ILE A 42 -8.97 -0.86 -2.79
N ALA A 43 -9.00 -1.25 -4.07
CA ALA A 43 -9.04 -0.28 -5.16
C ALA A 43 -10.26 0.61 -5.05
N ASN A 44 -11.42 0.03 -4.80
CA ASN A 44 -12.66 0.79 -4.65
C ASN A 44 -12.59 1.75 -3.47
N TYR A 45 -12.05 1.27 -2.35
CA TYR A 45 -11.93 2.09 -1.14
C TYR A 45 -10.99 3.28 -1.36
N LEU A 46 -9.89 3.06 -2.07
CA LEU A 46 -8.89 4.11 -2.30
C LEU A 46 -9.16 4.96 -3.53
N GLY A 47 -10.17 4.61 -4.32
CA GLY A 47 -10.45 5.33 -5.56
C GLY A 47 -9.44 5.04 -6.66
N LEU A 48 -8.89 3.83 -6.66
CA LEU A 48 -7.89 3.39 -7.63
C LEU A 48 -8.43 2.22 -8.44
N THR A 49 -7.69 1.81 -9.46
CA THR A 49 -7.99 0.57 -10.18
C THR A 49 -7.27 -0.60 -9.54
N ILE A 50 -7.78 -1.81 -9.79
CA ILE A 50 -7.14 -3.01 -9.26
C ILE A 50 -5.72 -3.15 -9.81
N GLU A 51 -5.50 -2.76 -11.07
CA GLU A 51 -4.17 -2.81 -11.67
C GLU A 51 -3.20 -1.87 -10.97
N THR A 52 -3.66 -0.66 -10.64
CA THR A 52 -2.84 0.32 -9.93
C THR A 52 -2.49 -0.17 -8.54
N VAL A 53 -3.45 -0.73 -7.81
CA VAL A 53 -3.19 -1.29 -6.48
C VAL A 53 -2.15 -2.41 -6.57
N SER A 54 -2.34 -3.35 -7.48
CA SER A 54 -1.42 -4.49 -7.64
C SER A 54 -0.02 -4.02 -8.02
N ARG A 55 0.07 -3.08 -8.94
CA ARG A 55 1.35 -2.53 -9.37
C ARG A 55 2.06 -1.80 -8.24
N THR A 56 1.32 -1.01 -7.48
CA THR A 56 1.86 -0.27 -6.34
C THR A 56 2.39 -1.22 -5.27
N LEU A 57 1.65 -2.26 -4.94
CA LEU A 57 2.10 -3.26 -3.99
C LEU A 57 3.38 -3.95 -4.45
N THR A 58 3.48 -4.25 -5.75
CA THR A 58 4.68 -4.84 -6.31
C THR A 58 5.88 -3.89 -6.18
N ILE A 59 5.67 -2.60 -6.43
CA ILE A 59 6.72 -1.60 -6.28
C ILE A 59 7.19 -1.55 -4.83
N LEU A 60 6.27 -1.51 -3.88
CA LEU A 60 6.63 -1.48 -2.46
C LEU A 60 7.37 -2.75 -2.03
N GLU A 61 6.97 -3.89 -2.57
CA GLU A 61 7.65 -5.16 -2.29
C GLU A 61 9.07 -5.16 -2.86
N ASN A 62 9.23 -4.66 -4.08
CA ASN A 62 10.55 -4.59 -4.72
C ASN A 62 11.50 -3.64 -3.99
N ASN A 63 10.95 -2.61 -3.36
CA ASN A 63 11.72 -1.66 -2.56
C ASN A 63 11.95 -2.15 -1.13
N ALA A 64 11.56 -3.36 -0.82
CA ALA A 64 11.68 -3.96 0.51
C ALA A 64 10.93 -3.18 1.59
N ALA A 65 9.94 -2.39 1.22
CA ALA A 65 9.09 -1.70 2.18
C ALA A 65 8.07 -2.67 2.78
N ILE A 66 7.64 -3.65 2.01
CA ILE A 66 6.72 -4.69 2.45
C ILE A 66 7.17 -6.04 1.93
N ALA A 67 6.61 -7.10 2.50
CA ALA A 67 6.72 -8.45 1.95
C ALA A 67 5.32 -9.04 1.89
N MET A 68 5.08 -9.86 0.88
CA MET A 68 3.77 -10.51 0.70
C MET A 68 3.94 -12.02 0.63
N PRO A 69 4.01 -12.70 1.80
CA PRO A 69 4.15 -14.16 1.81
C PRO A 69 2.93 -14.86 1.20
N THR A 70 1.76 -14.24 1.28
CA THR A 70 0.56 -14.73 0.58
C THR A 70 -0.17 -13.54 -0.04
N SER A 71 -1.19 -13.82 -0.86
CA SER A 71 -1.95 -12.75 -1.51
C SER A 71 -2.71 -11.86 -0.53
N ARG A 72 -2.95 -12.33 0.69
CA ARG A 72 -3.70 -11.58 1.69
C ARG A 72 -2.88 -11.14 2.89
N ARG A 73 -1.65 -11.61 3.00
CA ARG A 73 -0.77 -11.24 4.11
C ARG A 73 0.29 -10.27 3.64
N ILE A 74 0.40 -9.17 4.35
CA ILE A 74 1.39 -8.13 4.06
C ILE A 74 2.19 -7.87 5.31
N LEU A 75 3.51 -8.01 5.21
CA LEU A 75 4.42 -7.68 6.29
C LEU A 75 5.01 -6.31 6.01
N LEU A 76 4.87 -5.37 6.94
CA LEU A 76 5.45 -4.04 6.81
C LEU A 76 6.89 -4.10 7.28
N ARG A 77 7.81 -4.19 6.33
CA ARG A 77 9.24 -4.35 6.65
C ARG A 77 9.93 -3.04 6.96
N ASN A 78 9.49 -1.94 6.33
CA ASN A 78 10.08 -0.64 6.52
C ASN A 78 8.99 0.40 6.71
N CYS A 79 8.48 0.49 7.93
CA CYS A 79 7.43 1.44 8.25
C CYS A 79 7.86 2.89 8.04
N ALA A 80 9.13 3.20 8.25
CA ALA A 80 9.64 4.55 8.03
C ALA A 80 9.52 4.95 6.56
N ALA A 81 9.82 4.03 5.63
CA ALA A 81 9.66 4.30 4.21
C ALA A 81 8.19 4.53 3.85
N LEU A 82 7.29 3.70 4.42
CA LEU A 82 5.86 3.86 4.18
C LEU A 82 5.34 5.19 4.73
N ARG A 83 5.80 5.59 5.90
CA ARG A 83 5.42 6.88 6.48
C ARG A 83 5.89 8.04 5.63
N ARG A 84 7.09 7.94 5.07
CA ARG A 84 7.59 8.98 4.18
C ARG A 84 6.74 9.13 2.93
N LEU A 85 6.27 8.02 2.37
CA LEU A 85 5.39 8.05 1.21
C LEU A 85 4.04 8.67 1.56
N ASN A 86 3.57 8.43 2.77
CA ASN A 86 2.27 8.94 3.22
C ASN A 86 2.34 10.40 3.68
N ALA A 87 3.51 10.93 3.92
CA ALA A 87 3.67 12.29 4.45
C ALA A 87 3.38 13.40 3.42
#